data_c1350ffd2484ab887b9f1a7db371d201
#
_entry.id   c1350ffd2484ab887b9f1a7db371d201
#
_cell.length_a   1.000
_cell.length_b   1.000
_cell.length_c   1.000
_cell.angle_alpha   90.00
_cell.angle_beta   90.00
_cell.angle_gamma   90.00
#
_symmetry.space_group_name_H-M   'P 1'
#
loop_
_entity.id
_entity.type
_entity.pdbx_description
1 polymer ?
#
loop_
_entity_poly.entity_id
_entity_poly.type
_entity_poly.pdbx_seq_one_letter_code
_entity_poly.pdbx_strand_id
1 'polypeptide(L)'
;MSNFTFDYFFYKSLKNTNDTTKKIYDCNKSQNIALLALEQRSGRGRKNKKWISKEGDLTCSFLLSSETTVNKLGQVNLWFINKVFTVLKKLNPELNIKIKWPNDIYLDEKKLGGILVETTILSEKVNYFLFGIGINLVSSPKNQSYPTTSLANFSKNISPLKLFLEISKI
;
A
#
# COMPACT_ATOMS: atom_id res chain seq x y z
N MET A 1 1.97 20.64 8.15
CA MET A 1 1.48 19.30 7.78
C MET A 1 1.68 18.43 9.00
N SER A 2 0.61 17.86 9.56
CA SER A 2 0.72 16.96 10.70
C SER A 2 1.43 15.69 10.25
N ASN A 3 2.64 15.44 10.71
CA ASN A 3 3.31 14.17 10.52
C ASN A 3 2.57 13.13 11.36
N PHE A 4 2.07 12.06 10.75
CA PHE A 4 1.52 10.94 11.48
C PHE A 4 2.64 10.22 12.23
N THR A 5 2.42 9.90 13.49
CA THR A 5 3.29 9.01 14.25
C THR A 5 2.73 7.60 14.14
N PHE A 6 3.56 6.64 13.79
CA PHE A 6 3.17 5.24 13.60
C PHE A 6 3.83 4.32 14.63
N ASP A 7 3.09 3.31 15.06
CA ASP A 7 3.65 2.10 15.66
C ASP A 7 4.09 1.16 14.54
N TYR A 8 5.38 0.79 14.50
CA TYR A 8 5.97 0.00 13.42
C TYR A 8 6.01 -1.47 13.74
N PHE A 9 5.54 -2.30 12.79
CA PHE A 9 5.55 -3.76 12.89
C PHE A 9 6.23 -4.38 11.67
N PHE A 10 7.13 -5.33 11.90
CA PHE A 10 7.90 -5.99 10.86
C PHE A 10 7.73 -7.49 10.97
N TYR A 11 7.37 -8.13 9.85
CA TYR A 11 7.18 -9.57 9.77
C TYR A 11 8.02 -10.18 8.65
N LYS A 12 8.64 -11.34 8.91
CA LYS A 12 9.30 -12.11 7.86
C LYS A 12 8.27 -12.64 6.86
N SER A 13 7.22 -13.28 7.37
CA SER A 13 6.13 -13.82 6.53
C SER A 13 4.80 -13.77 7.28
N LEU A 14 3.73 -13.47 6.55
CA LEU A 14 2.36 -13.55 7.08
C LEU A 14 1.35 -13.87 5.98
N LYS A 15 0.09 -14.12 6.36
CA LYS A 15 -0.96 -14.43 5.40
C LYS A 15 -1.38 -13.18 4.62
N ASN A 16 -1.71 -12.09 5.32
CA ASN A 16 -2.19 -10.85 4.73
C ASN A 16 -1.85 -9.66 5.62
N THR A 17 -1.26 -8.59 5.05
CA THR A 17 -0.84 -7.42 5.82
C THR A 17 -2.04 -6.67 6.40
N ASN A 18 -3.10 -6.42 5.62
CA ASN A 18 -4.29 -5.72 6.12
C ASN A 18 -4.97 -6.47 7.26
N ASP A 19 -5.16 -7.80 7.13
CA ASP A 19 -5.79 -8.61 8.19
C ASP A 19 -4.97 -8.58 9.48
N THR A 20 -3.64 -8.63 9.37
CA THR A 20 -2.75 -8.57 10.54
C THR A 20 -2.77 -7.19 11.17
N THR A 21 -2.70 -6.12 10.38
CA THR A 21 -2.78 -4.73 10.86
C THR A 21 -4.10 -4.47 11.58
N LYS A 22 -5.22 -4.94 11.02
CA LYS A 22 -6.53 -4.84 11.67
C LYS A 22 -6.56 -5.55 13.02
N LYS A 23 -6.04 -6.77 13.11
CA LYS A 23 -5.96 -7.52 14.38
C LYS A 23 -5.15 -6.78 15.45
N ILE A 24 -4.00 -6.19 15.06
CA ILE A 24 -3.17 -5.40 15.97
C ILE A 24 -3.96 -4.18 16.47
N TYR A 25 -4.65 -3.47 15.59
CA TYR A 25 -5.48 -2.33 15.95
C TYR A 25 -6.61 -2.72 16.93
N ASP A 26 -7.32 -3.80 16.64
CA ASP A 26 -8.44 -4.27 17.47
C ASP A 26 -7.97 -4.67 18.89
N CYS A 27 -6.74 -5.23 19.01
CA CYS A 27 -6.15 -5.65 20.29
C CYS A 27 -5.57 -4.47 21.09
N ASN A 28 -4.83 -3.58 20.43
CA ASN A 28 -4.02 -2.57 21.10
C ASN A 28 -4.63 -1.18 21.08
N LYS A 29 -5.66 -0.96 20.24
CA LYS A 29 -6.28 0.35 19.96
C LYS A 29 -5.24 1.43 19.64
N SER A 30 -4.11 1.02 19.05
CA SER A 30 -3.07 1.92 18.56
C SER A 30 -3.67 2.92 17.58
N GLN A 31 -3.24 4.19 17.65
CA GLN A 31 -3.84 5.22 16.81
C GLN A 31 -3.48 5.06 15.34
N ASN A 32 -2.19 4.86 15.02
CA ASN A 32 -1.73 4.64 13.65
C ASN A 32 -0.72 3.50 13.62
N ILE A 33 -0.83 2.64 12.64
CA ILE A 33 0.01 1.45 12.48
C ILE A 33 0.64 1.42 11.10
N ALA A 34 1.94 1.15 11.04
CA ALA A 34 2.67 0.85 9.83
C ALA A 34 3.25 -0.56 9.91
N LEU A 35 2.81 -1.45 9.02
CA LEU A 35 3.23 -2.87 9.01
C LEU A 35 3.87 -3.22 7.68
N LEU A 36 5.08 -3.79 7.73
CA LEU A 36 5.80 -4.35 6.58
C LEU A 36 5.93 -5.87 6.75
N ALA A 37 5.65 -6.61 5.68
CA ALA A 37 5.98 -8.03 5.57
C ALA A 37 6.92 -8.26 4.39
N LEU A 38 7.97 -9.07 4.59
CA LEU A 38 8.87 -9.46 3.50
C LEU A 38 8.21 -10.46 2.56
N GLU A 39 7.28 -11.29 3.08
CA GLU A 39 6.48 -12.22 2.31
C GLU A 39 5.01 -12.14 2.73
N GLN A 40 4.12 -12.05 1.74
CA GLN A 40 2.68 -12.13 1.94
C GLN A 40 2.11 -13.30 1.13
N ARG A 41 1.52 -14.31 1.80
CA ARG A 41 1.08 -15.57 1.15
C ARG A 41 -0.32 -15.51 0.56
N SER A 42 -1.18 -14.61 0.99
CA SER A 42 -2.58 -14.50 0.52
C SER A 42 -2.97 -13.04 0.37
N GLY A 43 -2.26 -12.31 -0.49
CA GLY A 43 -2.56 -10.92 -0.80
C GLY A 43 -3.93 -10.76 -1.47
N ARG A 44 -4.63 -9.68 -1.14
CA ARG A 44 -5.93 -9.31 -1.74
C ARG A 44 -5.82 -8.01 -2.51
N GLY A 45 -6.53 -7.96 -3.63
CA GLY A 45 -6.84 -6.75 -4.36
C GLY A 45 -8.34 -6.44 -4.28
N ARG A 46 -8.79 -5.42 -5.00
CA ARG A 46 -10.22 -5.06 -5.10
C ARG A 46 -11.04 -6.18 -5.75
N LYS A 47 -12.33 -6.23 -5.41
CA LYS A 47 -13.30 -7.21 -5.94
C LYS A 47 -12.81 -8.65 -5.80
N ASN A 48 -12.24 -8.98 -4.64
CA ASN A 48 -11.73 -10.32 -4.31
C ASN A 48 -10.63 -10.86 -5.25
N LYS A 49 -9.99 -10.01 -6.06
CA LYS A 49 -8.84 -10.41 -6.85
C LYS A 49 -7.66 -10.72 -5.95
N LYS A 50 -6.86 -11.71 -6.32
CA LYS A 50 -5.60 -12.01 -5.60
C LYS A 50 -4.53 -10.98 -5.95
N TRP A 51 -3.75 -10.56 -4.96
CA TRP A 51 -2.48 -9.87 -5.14
C TRP A 51 -1.35 -10.88 -5.00
N ILE A 52 -0.53 -11.01 -6.03
CA ILE A 52 0.61 -11.93 -6.08
C ILE A 52 1.87 -11.12 -5.90
N SER A 53 2.70 -11.50 -4.94
CA SER A 53 4.00 -10.90 -4.66
C SER A 53 5.02 -11.97 -4.33
N LYS A 54 6.28 -11.65 -4.47
CA LYS A 54 7.42 -12.47 -4.04
C LYS A 54 8.25 -11.73 -3.02
N GLU A 55 9.13 -12.44 -2.35
CA GLU A 55 10.14 -11.82 -1.49
C GLU A 55 10.94 -10.78 -2.30
N GLY A 56 11.12 -9.60 -1.71
CA GLY A 56 11.72 -8.45 -2.38
C GLY A 56 10.71 -7.46 -2.99
N ASP A 57 9.45 -7.83 -3.18
CA ASP A 57 8.38 -6.89 -3.50
C ASP A 57 7.90 -6.15 -2.25
N LEU A 58 7.36 -4.94 -2.40
CA LEU A 58 6.74 -4.25 -1.28
C LEU A 58 5.37 -4.83 -0.98
N THR A 59 5.19 -5.34 0.23
CA THR A 59 3.88 -5.68 0.80
C THR A 59 3.76 -5.07 2.19
N CYS A 60 2.94 -4.04 2.32
CA CYS A 60 2.77 -3.33 3.58
C CYS A 60 1.36 -2.81 3.77
N SER A 61 1.06 -2.42 4.98
CA SER A 61 -0.22 -1.78 5.34
C SER A 61 0.01 -0.59 6.27
N PHE A 62 -0.76 0.47 6.03
CA PHE A 62 -0.84 1.64 6.91
C PHE A 62 -2.26 1.78 7.41
N LEU A 63 -2.45 1.80 8.72
CA LEU A 63 -3.72 2.12 9.34
C LEU A 63 -3.62 3.51 9.95
N LEU A 64 -4.56 4.37 9.57
CA LEU A 64 -4.75 5.70 10.14
C LEU A 64 -6.06 5.72 10.89
N SER A 65 -6.00 5.94 12.20
CA SER A 65 -7.19 6.18 13.02
C SER A 65 -7.86 7.49 12.58
N SER A 66 -9.17 7.51 12.56
CA SER A 66 -9.92 8.64 12.02
C SER A 66 -11.27 8.78 12.68
N GLU A 67 -11.78 10.00 12.74
CA GLU A 67 -13.16 10.32 13.07
C GLU A 67 -13.86 11.08 11.93
N THR A 68 -13.32 10.93 10.73
CA THR A 68 -13.83 11.64 9.55
C THR A 68 -15.17 11.07 9.09
N THR A 69 -15.95 11.88 8.40
CA THR A 69 -17.25 11.45 7.84
C THR A 69 -17.08 10.68 6.53
N VAL A 70 -18.05 9.80 6.22
CA VAL A 70 -18.02 8.93 5.02
C VAL A 70 -17.92 9.68 3.71
N ASN A 71 -18.42 10.91 3.62
CA ASN A 71 -18.34 11.72 2.40
C ASN A 71 -16.90 12.10 2.00
N LYS A 72 -15.92 11.98 2.90
CA LYS A 72 -14.50 12.25 2.63
C LYS A 72 -13.70 11.01 2.21
N LEU A 73 -14.30 9.83 2.13
CA LEU A 73 -13.62 8.58 1.76
C LEU A 73 -12.83 8.68 0.45
N GLY A 74 -13.45 9.25 -0.58
CA GLY A 74 -12.79 9.43 -1.88
C GLY A 74 -11.59 10.37 -1.82
N GLN A 75 -11.70 11.45 -1.06
CA GLN A 75 -10.62 12.44 -0.90
C GLN A 75 -9.41 11.84 -0.16
N VAL A 76 -9.66 11.07 0.91
CA VAL A 76 -8.60 10.42 1.68
C VAL A 76 -7.89 9.34 0.85
N ASN A 77 -8.66 8.57 0.05
CA ASN A 77 -8.07 7.60 -0.87
C ASN A 77 -7.16 8.29 -1.91
N LEU A 78 -7.64 9.36 -2.53
CA LEU A 78 -6.87 10.12 -3.53
C LEU A 78 -5.63 10.76 -2.91
N TRP A 79 -5.76 11.31 -1.71
CA TRP A 79 -4.63 11.87 -0.96
C TRP A 79 -3.55 10.81 -0.72
N PHE A 80 -3.92 9.61 -0.25
CA PHE A 80 -2.95 8.57 0.08
C PHE A 80 -2.25 8.01 -1.17
N ILE A 81 -2.99 7.71 -2.25
CA ILE A 81 -2.37 7.22 -3.49
C ILE A 81 -1.40 8.26 -4.06
N ASN A 82 -1.74 9.55 -3.94
CA ASN A 82 -0.88 10.64 -4.40
C ASN A 82 0.42 10.74 -3.57
N LYS A 83 0.35 10.48 -2.26
CA LYS A 83 1.54 10.40 -1.39
C LYS A 83 2.46 9.26 -1.82
N VAL A 84 1.94 8.07 -2.02
CA VAL A 84 2.72 6.91 -2.51
C VAL A 84 3.34 7.20 -3.88
N PHE A 85 2.57 7.78 -4.80
CA PHE A 85 3.05 8.21 -6.11
C PHE A 85 4.19 9.23 -6.01
N THR A 86 4.05 10.25 -5.17
CA THR A 86 5.07 11.28 -4.97
C THR A 86 6.39 10.68 -4.46
N VAL A 87 6.31 9.73 -3.53
CA VAL A 87 7.50 9.02 -3.03
C VAL A 87 8.16 8.21 -4.16
N LEU A 88 7.38 7.48 -4.94
CA LEU A 88 7.91 6.70 -6.08
C LEU A 88 8.58 7.59 -7.12
N LYS A 89 7.97 8.73 -7.47
CA LYS A 89 8.54 9.71 -8.40
C LYS A 89 9.80 10.36 -7.85
N LYS A 90 9.84 10.70 -6.56
CA LYS A 90 11.03 11.25 -5.91
C LYS A 90 12.23 10.29 -5.97
N LEU A 91 11.96 8.99 -5.77
CA LEU A 91 13.01 7.96 -5.80
C LEU A 91 13.41 7.56 -7.22
N ASN A 92 12.56 7.80 -8.22
CA ASN A 92 12.76 7.42 -9.62
C ASN A 92 12.23 8.52 -10.55
N PRO A 93 12.87 9.71 -10.58
CA PRO A 93 12.33 10.87 -11.29
C PRO A 93 12.26 10.67 -12.83
N GLU A 94 13.12 9.83 -13.37
CA GLU A 94 13.21 9.52 -14.81
C GLU A 94 12.16 8.52 -15.28
N LEU A 95 11.53 7.75 -14.38
CA LEU A 95 10.56 6.74 -14.79
C LEU A 95 9.19 7.39 -15.06
N ASN A 96 8.52 6.91 -16.12
CA ASN A 96 7.18 7.35 -16.49
C ASN A 96 6.10 6.69 -15.63
N ILE A 97 6.12 6.98 -14.31
CA ILE A 97 5.15 6.46 -13.36
C ILE A 97 3.87 7.30 -13.44
N LYS A 98 2.71 6.64 -13.48
CA LYS A 98 1.38 7.27 -13.54
C LYS A 98 0.43 6.63 -12.53
N ILE A 99 -0.54 7.41 -12.07
CA ILE A 99 -1.68 6.88 -11.32
C ILE A 99 -2.77 6.50 -12.33
N LYS A 100 -3.25 5.25 -12.28
CA LYS A 100 -4.48 4.82 -12.94
C LYS A 100 -5.58 4.74 -11.89
N TRP A 101 -6.47 5.72 -11.97
CA TRP A 101 -7.58 5.81 -11.03
C TRP A 101 -8.41 4.52 -11.00
N PRO A 102 -8.91 4.08 -9.83
CA PRO A 102 -8.87 4.81 -8.55
C PRO A 102 -7.71 4.40 -7.63
N ASN A 103 -6.89 3.38 -7.95
CA ASN A 103 -6.00 2.79 -6.95
C ASN A 103 -4.78 2.06 -7.51
N ASP A 104 -4.51 2.16 -8.79
CA ASP A 104 -3.42 1.45 -9.43
C ASP A 104 -2.28 2.40 -9.81
N ILE A 105 -1.04 1.90 -9.68
CA ILE A 105 0.18 2.58 -10.09
C ILE A 105 0.71 1.86 -11.32
N TYR A 106 0.99 2.61 -12.37
CA TYR A 106 1.48 2.14 -13.65
C TYR A 106 2.86 2.70 -13.95
N LEU A 107 3.65 1.94 -14.68
CA LEU A 107 4.93 2.33 -15.26
C LEU A 107 4.92 1.86 -16.72
N ASP A 108 5.06 2.80 -17.67
CA ASP A 108 5.00 2.55 -19.11
C ASP A 108 3.83 1.66 -19.53
N GLU A 109 2.60 2.08 -19.17
CA GLU A 109 1.34 1.41 -19.49
C GLU A 109 1.19 -0.02 -18.89
N LYS A 110 2.12 -0.45 -18.02
CA LYS A 110 2.07 -1.72 -17.30
C LYS A 110 1.85 -1.50 -15.82
N LYS A 111 1.08 -2.36 -15.19
CA LYS A 111 0.81 -2.23 -13.76
C LYS A 111 2.05 -2.54 -12.93
N LEU A 112 2.51 -1.56 -12.17
CA LEU A 112 3.61 -1.65 -11.22
C LEU A 112 3.13 -2.01 -9.81
N GLY A 113 1.96 -1.48 -9.41
CA GLY A 113 1.46 -1.66 -8.06
C GLY A 113 -0.01 -1.33 -7.91
N GLY A 114 -0.50 -1.47 -6.69
CA GLY A 114 -1.86 -1.11 -6.33
C GLY A 114 -2.03 -0.84 -4.84
N ILE A 115 -3.07 -0.08 -4.52
CA ILE A 115 -3.45 0.26 -3.15
C ILE A 115 -4.87 -0.24 -2.91
N LEU A 116 -5.05 -1.03 -1.85
CA LEU A 116 -6.35 -1.50 -1.37
C LEU A 116 -6.73 -0.71 -0.12
N VAL A 117 -7.82 0.02 -0.19
CA VAL A 117 -8.35 0.75 0.97
C VAL A 117 -9.50 -0.03 1.57
N GLU A 118 -9.40 -0.31 2.86
CA GLU A 118 -10.45 -0.89 3.69
C GLU A 118 -10.76 0.07 4.84
N THR A 119 -11.98 0.08 5.33
CA THR A 119 -12.42 0.96 6.42
C THR A 119 -13.53 0.30 7.22
N THR A 120 -13.75 0.78 8.44
CA THR A 120 -14.91 0.46 9.24
C THR A 120 -15.69 1.74 9.52
N ILE A 121 -17.00 1.69 9.34
CA ILE A 121 -17.91 2.82 9.53
C ILE A 121 -18.78 2.52 10.74
N LEU A 122 -18.84 3.47 11.66
CA LEU A 122 -19.72 3.45 12.84
C LEU A 122 -20.44 4.79 12.91
N SER A 123 -21.78 4.77 12.93
CA SER A 123 -22.62 5.98 13.04
C SER A 123 -22.18 7.11 12.08
N GLU A 124 -22.04 6.78 10.79
CA GLU A 124 -21.62 7.70 9.70
C GLU A 124 -20.19 8.25 9.82
N LYS A 125 -19.43 7.83 10.82
CA LYS A 125 -18.01 8.15 10.98
C LYS A 125 -17.13 6.99 10.55
N VAL A 126 -16.01 7.32 9.93
CA VAL A 126 -14.94 6.38 9.57
C VAL A 126 -14.05 6.19 10.80
N ASN A 127 -14.00 4.98 11.33
CA ASN A 127 -13.19 4.65 12.49
C ASN A 127 -11.69 4.61 12.18
N TYR A 128 -11.33 4.07 11.01
CA TYR A 128 -9.97 4.07 10.49
C TYR A 128 -9.95 3.94 8.96
N PHE A 129 -8.83 4.33 8.36
CA PHE A 129 -8.46 3.97 7.00
C PHE A 129 -7.32 2.97 7.03
N LEU A 130 -7.47 1.84 6.38
CA LEU A 130 -6.45 0.81 6.25
C LEU A 130 -6.03 0.70 4.79
N PHE A 131 -4.80 1.11 4.50
CA PHE A 131 -4.20 1.12 3.17
C PHE A 131 -3.25 -0.04 3.00
N GLY A 132 -3.66 -1.08 2.29
CA GLY A 132 -2.76 -2.15 1.84
C GLY A 132 -2.05 -1.74 0.56
N ILE A 133 -0.73 -1.81 0.53
CA ILE A 133 0.10 -1.43 -0.60
C ILE A 133 0.85 -2.65 -1.11
N GLY A 134 0.73 -2.91 -2.40
CA GLY A 134 1.54 -3.87 -3.14
C GLY A 134 2.27 -3.18 -4.28
N ILE A 135 3.61 -3.28 -4.32
CA ILE A 135 4.41 -2.75 -5.42
C ILE A 135 5.41 -3.81 -5.86
N ASN A 136 5.42 -4.09 -7.15
CA ASN A 136 6.32 -5.00 -7.80
C ASN A 136 7.73 -4.35 -7.87
N LEU A 137 8.59 -4.67 -6.92
CA LEU A 137 9.97 -4.16 -6.92
C LEU A 137 10.90 -5.08 -7.73
N VAL A 138 10.81 -6.38 -7.49
CA VAL A 138 11.70 -7.38 -8.10
C VAL A 138 10.96 -8.33 -9.03
N SER A 139 9.66 -8.56 -8.83
CA SER A 139 8.88 -9.50 -9.61
C SER A 139 7.69 -8.85 -10.30
N SER A 140 7.30 -9.36 -11.45
CA SER A 140 6.06 -9.02 -12.12
C SER A 140 5.26 -10.28 -12.40
N PRO A 141 4.04 -10.44 -11.84
CA PRO A 141 3.22 -11.61 -12.08
C PRO A 141 2.93 -11.80 -13.56
N LYS A 142 3.16 -13.01 -14.07
CA LYS A 142 2.75 -13.41 -15.42
C LYS A 142 1.31 -13.93 -15.40
N ASN A 143 0.67 -14.03 -16.56
CA ASN A 143 -0.69 -14.58 -16.73
C ASN A 143 -1.79 -13.78 -16.01
N GLN A 144 -1.65 -12.45 -15.95
CA GLN A 144 -2.72 -11.55 -15.55
C GLN A 144 -3.54 -11.11 -16.77
N SER A 145 -4.79 -10.70 -16.54
CA SER A 145 -5.66 -10.12 -17.60
C SER A 145 -5.20 -8.72 -18.07
N TYR A 146 -4.09 -8.22 -17.52
CA TYR A 146 -3.49 -6.94 -17.86
C TYR A 146 -1.96 -7.04 -17.74
N PRO A 147 -1.20 -6.25 -18.51
CA PRO A 147 0.26 -6.26 -18.46
C PRO A 147 0.76 -5.76 -17.11
N THR A 148 1.81 -6.41 -16.59
CA THR A 148 2.48 -6.05 -15.34
C THR A 148 3.96 -5.77 -15.56
N THR A 149 4.57 -5.01 -14.66
CA THR A 149 6.01 -4.72 -14.65
C THR A 149 6.53 -4.65 -13.21
N SER A 150 7.86 -4.55 -13.07
CA SER A 150 8.54 -4.32 -11.79
C SER A 150 9.63 -3.26 -11.95
N LEU A 151 10.08 -2.63 -10.87
CA LEU A 151 11.18 -1.67 -10.91
C LEU A 151 12.50 -2.32 -11.36
N ALA A 152 12.72 -3.59 -11.03
CA ALA A 152 13.92 -4.33 -11.46
C ALA A 152 14.05 -4.37 -13.01
N ASN A 153 12.95 -4.36 -13.76
CA ASN A 153 12.99 -4.30 -15.23
C ASN A 153 13.61 -3.00 -15.79
N PHE A 154 13.78 -1.99 -14.94
CA PHE A 154 14.38 -0.69 -15.27
C PHE A 154 15.71 -0.48 -14.54
N SER A 155 16.36 -1.57 -14.11
CA SER A 155 17.62 -1.56 -13.35
C SER A 155 17.56 -0.73 -12.06
N LYS A 156 16.38 -0.67 -11.43
CA LYS A 156 16.16 0.05 -10.17
C LYS A 156 16.04 -0.93 -9.02
N ASN A 157 16.98 -0.84 -8.08
CA ASN A 157 17.01 -1.64 -6.87
C ASN A 157 16.66 -0.77 -5.66
N ILE A 158 15.39 -0.79 -5.29
CA ILE A 158 14.90 -0.13 -4.07
C ILE A 158 14.49 -1.24 -3.10
N SER A 159 15.06 -1.24 -1.89
CA SER A 159 14.63 -2.21 -0.90
C SER A 159 13.19 -1.92 -0.42
N PRO A 160 12.39 -2.97 -0.13
CA PRO A 160 11.05 -2.79 0.42
C PRO A 160 11.04 -1.93 1.68
N LEU A 161 12.03 -2.13 2.57
CA LEU A 161 12.17 -1.35 3.79
C LEU A 161 12.40 0.13 3.52
N LYS A 162 13.28 0.47 2.57
CA LYS A 162 13.54 1.89 2.21
C LYS A 162 12.26 2.55 1.70
N LEU A 163 11.55 1.90 0.78
CA LEU A 163 10.32 2.45 0.22
C LEU A 163 9.22 2.57 1.28
N PHE A 164 9.07 1.57 2.14
CA PHE A 164 8.13 1.59 3.27
C PHE A 164 8.39 2.78 4.21
N LEU A 165 9.65 2.98 4.62
CA LEU A 165 10.03 4.10 5.50
C LEU A 165 9.85 5.47 4.83
N GLU A 166 10.09 5.61 3.52
CA GLU A 166 9.80 6.85 2.82
C GLU A 166 8.29 7.13 2.72
N ILE A 167 7.47 6.10 2.52
CA ILE A 167 6.01 6.24 2.53
C ILE A 167 5.51 6.61 3.94
N SER A 168 6.10 6.08 5.02
CA SER A 168 5.65 6.38 6.39
C SER A 168 5.90 7.81 6.86
N LYS A 169 6.64 8.62 6.09
CA LYS A 169 6.86 10.06 6.35
C LYS A 169 5.70 10.96 5.86
N ILE A 170 4.53 10.39 5.66
CA ILE A 170 3.32 11.08 5.15
C ILE A 170 2.68 12.00 6.19
#